data_f94e5d8be25c2b8237c3053efc224fc8
#
_entry.id   f94e5d8be25c2b8237c3053efc224fc8
#
_cell.length_a   1.000
_cell.length_b   1.000
_cell.length_c   1.000
_cell.angle_alpha   90.00
_cell.angle_beta   90.00
_cell.angle_gamma   90.00
#
_symmetry.space_group_name_H-M   'P 1'
#
loop_
_entity.id
_entity.type
_entity.pdbx_description
1 polymer ?
#
loop_
_entity_poly.entity_id
_entity_poly.type
_entity_poly.pdbx_seq_one_letter_code
_entity_poly.pdbx_strand_id
1 'polypeptide(L)'
;MARTSAEKTTMYNAMVGMITTIDNCLDDSNDFCNDMTNAEKQERVLRTEGYLSAGVALADYGSKNLTAINAAITKAKAYTP
;
A
#
# COMPACT_ATOMS: atom_id res chain seq x y z
N MET A 1 -13.34 -1.15 -19.99
CA MET A 1 -14.66 -1.08 -19.34
C MET A 1 -14.55 -0.31 -18.04
N ALA A 2 -15.44 0.65 -17.81
CA ALA A 2 -15.40 1.43 -16.57
C ALA A 2 -15.83 0.56 -15.39
N ARG A 3 -15.17 0.75 -14.24
CA ARG A 3 -15.55 0.05 -13.01
C ARG A 3 -16.79 0.66 -12.39
N THR A 4 -17.59 -0.17 -11.77
CA THR A 4 -18.77 0.29 -11.02
C THR A 4 -18.33 0.98 -9.72
N SER A 5 -19.24 1.74 -9.09
CA SER A 5 -18.98 2.36 -7.79
C SER A 5 -18.63 1.31 -6.73
N ALA A 6 -19.30 0.16 -6.74
CA ALA A 6 -19.02 -0.92 -5.80
C ALA A 6 -17.62 -1.49 -6.01
N GLU A 7 -17.20 -1.69 -7.25
CA GLU A 7 -15.85 -2.16 -7.57
C GLU A 7 -14.77 -1.17 -7.13
N LYS A 8 -14.99 0.13 -7.37
CA LYS A 8 -14.08 1.19 -6.93
C LYS A 8 -13.93 1.20 -5.41
N THR A 9 -15.04 1.05 -4.69
CA THR A 9 -15.02 1.01 -3.22
C THR A 9 -14.24 -0.21 -2.71
N THR A 10 -14.44 -1.37 -3.32
CA THR A 10 -13.71 -2.60 -2.95
C THR A 10 -12.21 -2.42 -3.17
N MET A 11 -11.81 -1.88 -4.31
CA MET A 11 -10.41 -1.61 -4.63
C MET A 11 -9.80 -0.60 -3.66
N TYR A 12 -10.53 0.48 -3.39
CA TYR A 12 -10.07 1.51 -2.46
C TYR A 12 -9.85 0.93 -1.06
N ASN A 13 -10.79 0.14 -0.56
CA ASN A 13 -10.66 -0.49 0.77
C ASN A 13 -9.49 -1.45 0.85
N ALA A 14 -9.22 -2.20 -0.23
CA ALA A 14 -8.06 -3.08 -0.32
C ALA A 14 -6.76 -2.28 -0.22
N MET A 15 -6.69 -1.14 -0.93
CA MET A 15 -5.52 -0.28 -0.88
C MET A 15 -5.31 0.35 0.50
N VAL A 16 -6.38 0.75 1.17
CA VAL A 16 -6.29 1.27 2.55
C VAL A 16 -5.72 0.20 3.48
N GLY A 17 -6.12 -1.06 3.32
CA GLY A 17 -5.55 -2.18 4.08
C GLY A 17 -4.04 -2.36 3.84
N MET A 18 -3.58 -2.11 2.63
CA MET A 18 -2.15 -2.19 2.28
C MET A 18 -1.31 -1.12 2.97
N ILE A 19 -1.89 0.03 3.30
CA ILE A 19 -1.22 1.08 4.10
C ILE A 19 -0.75 0.50 5.43
N THR A 20 -1.61 -0.26 6.09
CA THR A 20 -1.29 -0.91 7.36
C THR A 20 -0.11 -1.88 7.20
N THR A 21 -0.07 -2.65 6.12
CA THR A 21 1.04 -3.56 5.84
C THR A 21 2.36 -2.80 5.73
N ILE A 22 2.39 -1.71 4.99
CA ILE A 22 3.59 -0.88 4.84
C ILE A 22 4.02 -0.30 6.18
N ASP A 23 3.09 0.31 6.91
CA ASP A 23 3.39 0.94 8.20
C ASP A 23 3.93 -0.07 9.20
N ASN A 24 3.36 -1.27 9.26
CA ASN A 24 3.83 -2.31 10.16
C ASN A 24 5.24 -2.80 9.80
N CYS A 25 5.58 -2.88 8.52
CA CYS A 25 6.92 -3.28 8.09
C CYS A 25 7.96 -2.18 8.34
N LEU A 26 7.55 -0.91 8.36
CA LEU A 26 8.45 0.20 8.61
C LEU A 26 8.64 0.48 10.10
N ASP A 27 7.79 -0.07 10.96
CA ASP A 27 7.84 0.15 12.41
C ASP A 27 8.63 -0.98 13.08
N ASP A 28 9.85 -0.68 13.49
CA ASP A 28 10.75 -1.65 14.13
C ASP A 28 10.22 -2.19 15.45
N SER A 29 9.29 -1.49 16.09
CA SER A 29 8.67 -1.95 17.35
C SER A 29 7.50 -2.90 17.11
N ASN A 30 7.06 -3.07 15.86
CA ASN A 30 5.93 -3.91 15.51
C ASN A 30 6.39 -5.34 15.21
N ASP A 31 5.72 -6.33 15.80
CA ASP A 31 6.09 -7.73 15.64
C ASP A 31 5.73 -8.32 14.26
N PHE A 32 4.97 -7.61 13.46
CA PHE A 32 4.45 -8.11 12.18
C PHE A 32 5.56 -8.60 11.24
N CYS A 33 6.69 -7.89 11.20
CA CYS A 33 7.81 -8.21 10.32
C CYS A 33 9.08 -8.63 11.07
N ASN A 34 8.99 -8.92 12.37
CA ASN A 34 10.17 -9.20 13.21
C ASN A 34 10.96 -10.43 12.78
N ASP A 35 10.27 -11.45 12.26
CA ASP A 35 10.91 -12.69 11.83
C ASP A 35 11.48 -12.60 10.42
N MET A 36 11.34 -11.45 9.76
CA MET A 36 11.82 -11.26 8.40
C MET A 36 13.24 -10.70 8.38
N THR A 37 14.04 -11.14 7.41
CA THR A 37 15.30 -10.48 7.10
C THR A 37 15.04 -9.10 6.51
N ASN A 38 16.06 -8.24 6.48
CA ASN A 38 15.94 -6.92 5.84
C ASN A 38 15.54 -7.03 4.37
N ALA A 39 16.09 -8.04 3.66
CA ALA A 39 15.74 -8.28 2.26
C ALA A 39 14.27 -8.67 2.09
N GLU A 40 13.76 -9.51 3.00
CA GLU A 40 12.36 -9.92 2.96
C GLU A 40 11.41 -8.77 3.26
N LYS A 41 11.76 -7.92 4.24
CA LYS A 41 10.98 -6.71 4.55
C LYS A 41 10.92 -5.77 3.35
N GLN A 42 12.07 -5.53 2.73
CA GLN A 42 12.15 -4.66 1.56
C GLN A 42 11.32 -5.21 0.41
N GLU A 43 11.40 -6.52 0.15
CA GLU A 43 10.59 -7.15 -0.88
C GLU A 43 9.10 -6.95 -0.63
N ARG A 44 8.64 -7.16 0.61
CA ARG A 44 7.23 -6.99 0.97
C ARG A 44 6.77 -5.55 0.80
N VAL A 45 7.58 -4.60 1.27
CA VAL A 45 7.26 -3.17 1.16
C VAL A 45 7.18 -2.75 -0.30
N LEU A 46 8.15 -3.14 -1.12
CA LEU A 46 8.18 -2.77 -2.54
C LEU A 46 7.06 -3.45 -3.33
N ARG A 47 6.72 -4.69 -3.00
CA ARG A 47 5.60 -5.41 -3.63
C ARG A 47 4.29 -4.71 -3.32
N THR A 48 4.08 -4.34 -2.06
CA THR A 48 2.87 -3.64 -1.63
C THR A 48 2.77 -2.28 -2.30
N GLU A 49 3.88 -1.54 -2.38
CA GLU A 49 3.95 -0.28 -3.11
C GLU A 49 3.55 -0.45 -4.58
N GLY A 50 4.05 -1.50 -5.21
CA GLY A 50 3.72 -1.80 -6.61
C GLY A 50 2.21 -2.01 -6.81
N TYR A 51 1.56 -2.72 -5.90
CA TYR A 51 0.10 -2.91 -5.94
C TYR A 51 -0.64 -1.59 -5.75
N LEU A 52 -0.19 -0.75 -4.81
CA LEU A 52 -0.81 0.56 -4.57
C LEU A 52 -0.66 1.47 -5.79
N SER A 53 0.53 1.55 -6.36
CA SER A 53 0.80 2.38 -7.55
C SER A 53 -0.03 1.93 -8.74
N ALA A 54 -0.11 0.61 -8.97
CA ALA A 54 -0.93 0.06 -10.05
C ALA A 54 -2.41 0.34 -9.82
N GLY A 55 -2.88 0.19 -8.59
CA GLY A 55 -4.28 0.48 -8.23
C GLY A 55 -4.64 1.93 -8.46
N VAL A 56 -3.79 2.86 -8.06
CA VAL A 56 -4.01 4.29 -8.29
C VAL A 56 -4.07 4.60 -9.78
N ALA A 57 -3.20 3.97 -10.57
CA ALA A 57 -3.14 4.22 -12.02
C ALA A 57 -4.33 3.63 -12.78
N LEU A 58 -4.91 2.51 -12.30
CA LEU A 58 -5.95 1.79 -13.02
C LEU A 58 -7.36 2.31 -12.75
N ALA A 59 -7.59 2.98 -11.63
CA ALA A 59 -8.95 3.29 -11.19
C ALA A 59 -9.20 4.78 -11.11
N ASP A 60 -10.40 5.18 -11.53
CA ASP A 60 -10.97 6.47 -11.21
C ASP A 60 -11.78 6.31 -9.93
N TYR A 61 -11.28 6.88 -8.83
CA TYR A 61 -11.90 6.73 -7.52
C TYR A 61 -12.91 7.83 -7.21
N GLY A 62 -13.14 8.76 -8.12
CA GLY A 62 -14.11 9.84 -7.93
C GLY A 62 -13.78 10.67 -6.70
N SER A 63 -14.70 10.69 -5.74
CA SER A 63 -14.56 11.49 -4.52
C SER A 63 -13.71 10.83 -3.43
N LYS A 64 -13.14 9.64 -3.67
CA LYS A 64 -12.31 8.97 -2.67
C LYS A 64 -11.03 9.76 -2.43
N ASN A 65 -10.63 9.85 -1.16
CA ASN A 65 -9.41 10.57 -0.77
C ASN A 65 -8.20 9.64 -0.86
N LEU A 66 -7.28 9.94 -1.76
CA LEU A 66 -6.08 9.14 -2.00
C LEU A 66 -4.85 9.64 -1.23
N THR A 67 -5.00 10.66 -0.39
CA THR A 67 -3.85 11.28 0.31
C THR A 67 -3.06 10.26 1.13
N ALA A 68 -3.73 9.45 1.93
CA ALA A 68 -3.07 8.44 2.76
C ALA A 68 -2.39 7.36 1.92
N ILE A 69 -3.03 6.94 0.81
CA ILE A 69 -2.49 5.95 -0.11
C ILE A 69 -1.22 6.49 -0.76
N ASN A 70 -1.25 7.72 -1.26
CA ASN A 70 -0.09 8.35 -1.88
C ASN A 70 1.05 8.55 -0.88
N ALA A 71 0.74 8.89 0.38
CA ALA A 71 1.74 8.99 1.44
C ALA A 71 2.41 7.65 1.72
N ALA A 72 1.65 6.56 1.73
CA ALA A 72 2.19 5.21 1.92
C ALA A 72 3.09 4.80 0.76
N ILE A 73 2.71 5.13 -0.48
CA ILE A 73 3.54 4.87 -1.66
C ILE A 73 4.89 5.59 -1.51
N THR A 74 4.88 6.86 -1.12
CA THR A 74 6.10 7.65 -0.93
C THR A 74 6.99 7.04 0.15
N LYS A 75 6.42 6.65 1.28
CA LYS A 75 7.17 5.99 2.37
C LYS A 75 7.81 4.69 1.90
N ALA A 76 7.06 3.88 1.16
CA ALA A 76 7.54 2.59 0.68
C ALA A 76 8.70 2.75 -0.30
N LYS A 77 8.61 3.71 -1.20
CA LYS A 77 9.69 4.00 -2.17
C LYS A 77 10.96 4.49 -1.50
N ALA A 78 10.83 5.21 -0.39
CA ALA A 78 11.96 5.75 0.35
C ALA A 78 12.57 4.73 1.33
N TYR A 79 11.95 3.59 1.51
CA TYR A 79 12.38 2.60 2.51
C TYR A 79 13.75 2.01 2.17
N THR A 80 14.66 2.07 3.14
CA THR A 80 15.98 1.44 3.08
C THR A 80 16.17 0.64 4.36
N PRO A 81 16.29 -0.68 4.28
CA PRO A 81 16.47 -1.49 5.48
C PRO A 81 17.82 -1.27 6.16
#